data_b7a436af7d067ebe4949803204a546d2
#
_entry.id   b7a436af7d067ebe4949803204a546d2
#
_cell.length_a   1.000
_cell.length_b   1.000
_cell.length_c   1.000
_cell.angle_alpha   90.00
_cell.angle_beta   90.00
_cell.angle_gamma   90.00
#
_symmetry.space_group_name_H-M   'P 1'
#
loop_
_entity.id
_entity.type
_entity.pdbx_description
1 polymer ?
#
loop_
_entity_poly.entity_id
_entity_poly.type
_entity_poly.pdbx_seq_one_letter_code
_entity_poly.pdbx_strand_id
1 'polypeptide(L)'
;MCIRDRYKEVIKKVATGDLVANASCDFSASSSLTLTERILQPEEFQVNLQLCKKDFRSDWEAVQMGYSVYDNLPASFSDFLIGHIAAKVAQKTEQTIWGGVNATAGEFDGFVTLMTADGDVNDVVGTTVDASNVITELGKVADAIPNALYGKEDLTIYVPQNVARAYVRALGGFGASGLGAAGTDNKGTQWFGGEPLYFDGIRVAMVSGLASNKMVAAQSSNLYFGCGLMNDSQEVKLLDMSDLDGSQNVRVIMRYTAGVQYGIGSDIVLYS
;
A
#
# COMPACT_ATOMS: atom_id res chain seq x y z
N MET A 1 6.53 -1.90 6.32
CA MET A 1 6.86 -2.59 5.04
C MET A 1 8.36 -2.53 4.80
N CYS A 2 8.98 -3.66 4.50
CA CYS A 2 10.42 -3.72 4.20
C CYS A 2 10.67 -3.47 2.72
N ILE A 3 11.53 -2.51 2.39
CA ILE A 3 11.91 -2.20 1.00
C ILE A 3 13.11 -3.08 0.62
N ARG A 4 13.04 -3.70 -0.56
CA ARG A 4 14.07 -4.57 -1.14
C ARG A 4 14.47 -4.05 -2.52
N ASP A 5 15.74 -3.78 -2.71
CA ASP A 5 16.34 -3.20 -3.93
C ASP A 5 17.00 -4.27 -4.82
N ARG A 6 16.35 -5.42 -4.97
CA ARG A 6 16.85 -6.54 -5.76
C ARG A 6 15.84 -6.94 -6.82
N TYR A 7 16.33 -7.33 -8.00
CA TYR A 7 15.49 -7.82 -9.09
C TYR A 7 14.70 -9.08 -8.71
N LYS A 8 15.27 -9.95 -7.88
CA LYS A 8 14.61 -11.14 -7.36
C LYS A 8 15.18 -11.47 -5.99
N GLU A 9 14.31 -11.64 -5.01
CA GLU A 9 14.68 -12.06 -3.67
C GLU A 9 13.85 -13.26 -3.23
N VAL A 10 14.52 -14.23 -2.60
CA VAL A 10 13.87 -15.40 -2.01
C VAL A 10 13.69 -15.15 -0.52
N ILE A 11 12.44 -15.08 -0.08
CA ILE A 11 12.05 -14.96 1.32
C ILE A 11 11.88 -16.38 1.86
N LYS A 12 12.71 -16.79 2.82
CA LYS A 12 12.68 -18.12 3.40
C LYS A 12 11.97 -18.13 4.74
N LYS A 13 11.03 -19.05 4.90
CA LYS A 13 10.36 -19.35 6.16
C LYS A 13 10.88 -20.70 6.68
N VAL A 14 11.27 -20.71 7.96
CA VAL A 14 11.60 -21.93 8.69
C VAL A 14 10.42 -22.25 9.61
N ALA A 15 9.83 -23.41 9.47
CA ALA A 15 8.80 -23.91 10.34
C ALA A 15 9.29 -25.16 11.08
N THR A 16 9.02 -25.24 12.37
CA THR A 16 9.28 -26.39 13.22
C THR A 16 7.98 -26.78 13.90
N GLY A 17 7.71 -28.07 14.02
CA GLY A 17 6.65 -28.56 14.89
C GLY A 17 7.05 -28.49 16.37
N ASP A 18 6.27 -29.13 17.24
CA ASP A 18 6.60 -29.21 18.66
C ASP A 18 7.93 -29.91 18.87
N LEU A 19 8.89 -29.17 19.43
CA LEU A 19 10.26 -29.66 19.67
C LEU A 19 10.39 -30.36 21.02
N VAL A 20 9.45 -30.10 21.95
CA VAL A 20 9.52 -30.63 23.32
C VAL A 20 8.78 -31.97 23.38
N ALA A 21 9.47 -33.01 23.79
CA ALA A 21 8.90 -34.32 24.06
C ALA A 21 9.28 -34.78 25.47
N ASN A 22 8.55 -35.75 26.01
CA ASN A 22 8.93 -36.36 27.29
C ASN A 22 10.27 -37.08 27.17
N ALA A 23 11.09 -36.97 28.23
CA ALA A 23 12.38 -37.63 28.25
C ALA A 23 12.26 -39.17 28.12
N SER A 24 13.04 -39.73 27.23
CA SER A 24 13.21 -41.19 27.07
C SER A 24 14.67 -41.56 27.08
N CYS A 25 15.00 -42.83 27.32
CA CYS A 25 16.39 -43.28 27.28
C CYS A 25 16.97 -43.33 25.85
N ASP A 26 16.10 -43.45 24.86
CA ASP A 26 16.52 -43.56 23.46
C ASP A 26 16.33 -42.21 22.73
N PHE A 27 17.22 -41.93 21.78
CA PHE A 27 17.06 -40.77 20.91
C PHE A 27 15.94 -41.05 19.88
N SER A 28 14.89 -40.20 19.95
CA SER A 28 13.88 -40.12 18.89
C SER A 28 13.70 -38.66 18.48
N ALA A 29 13.71 -38.39 17.19
CA ALA A 29 13.46 -37.04 16.71
C ALA A 29 12.00 -36.66 17.01
N SER A 30 11.82 -35.59 17.80
CA SER A 30 10.46 -35.09 18.17
C SER A 30 9.83 -34.26 17.06
N SER A 31 10.61 -33.67 16.17
CA SER A 31 10.11 -32.83 15.09
C SER A 31 11.07 -32.77 13.90
N SER A 32 10.56 -32.31 12.76
CA SER A 32 11.33 -32.00 11.56
C SER A 32 11.31 -30.49 11.29
N LEU A 33 12.36 -30.00 10.65
CA LEU A 33 12.48 -28.63 10.18
C LEU A 33 11.99 -28.58 8.73
N THR A 34 10.97 -27.73 8.48
CA THR A 34 10.46 -27.50 7.12
C THR A 34 10.88 -26.12 6.65
N LEU A 35 11.47 -26.06 5.48
CA LEU A 35 11.85 -24.84 4.80
C LEU A 35 10.87 -24.58 3.66
N THR A 36 10.20 -23.44 3.70
CA THR A 36 9.36 -22.94 2.60
C THR A 36 9.90 -21.62 2.11
N GLU A 37 9.66 -21.31 0.85
CA GLU A 37 10.16 -20.08 0.24
C GLU A 37 9.07 -19.38 -0.53
N ARG A 38 9.13 -18.04 -0.54
CA ARG A 38 8.35 -17.16 -1.40
C ARG A 38 9.28 -16.30 -2.20
N ILE A 39 8.89 -15.98 -3.41
CA ILE A 39 9.71 -15.20 -4.32
C ILE A 39 9.11 -13.81 -4.45
N LEU A 40 9.91 -12.79 -4.10
CA LEU A 40 9.63 -11.41 -4.44
C LEU A 40 10.33 -11.10 -5.76
N GLN A 41 9.57 -10.83 -6.80
CA GLN A 41 10.07 -10.47 -8.13
C GLN A 41 9.36 -9.21 -8.60
N PRO A 42 10.05 -8.05 -8.58
CA PRO A 42 9.52 -6.81 -9.14
C PRO A 42 9.34 -6.92 -10.65
N GLU A 43 8.33 -6.24 -11.17
CA GLU A 43 8.05 -6.09 -12.59
C GLU A 43 8.45 -4.71 -13.08
N GLU A 44 8.79 -4.58 -14.38
CA GLU A 44 9.19 -3.33 -15.00
C GLU A 44 7.98 -2.56 -15.52
N PHE A 45 7.91 -1.28 -15.18
CA PHE A 45 6.88 -0.35 -15.63
C PHE A 45 7.50 0.84 -16.36
N GLN A 46 6.73 1.40 -17.28
CA GLN A 46 7.11 2.59 -17.99
C GLN A 46 5.96 3.59 -18.07
N VAL A 47 6.32 4.85 -18.01
CA VAL A 47 5.43 5.97 -18.30
C VAL A 47 5.98 6.67 -19.54
N ASN A 48 5.20 6.64 -20.62
CA ASN A 48 5.52 7.33 -21.85
C ASN A 48 4.37 8.29 -22.17
N LEU A 49 4.61 9.57 -21.98
CA LEU A 49 3.63 10.63 -22.27
C LEU A 49 4.20 11.54 -23.34
N GLN A 50 3.37 11.91 -24.30
CA GLN A 50 3.70 12.92 -25.31
C GLN A 50 2.65 14.03 -25.26
N LEU A 51 3.14 15.27 -25.21
CA LEU A 51 2.36 16.48 -25.15
C LEU A 51 2.78 17.41 -26.29
N CYS A 52 1.82 18.13 -26.87
CA CYS A 52 2.14 19.17 -27.85
C CYS A 52 2.27 20.54 -27.14
N LYS A 53 3.40 21.24 -27.31
CA LYS A 53 3.63 22.56 -26.73
C LYS A 53 2.53 23.56 -27.09
N LYS A 54 2.01 23.47 -28.31
CA LYS A 54 0.97 24.37 -28.81
C LYS A 54 -0.30 24.35 -27.94
N ASP A 55 -0.68 23.21 -27.39
CA ASP A 55 -1.92 23.05 -26.65
C ASP A 55 -1.87 23.71 -25.27
N PHE A 56 -0.68 23.86 -24.71
CA PHE A 56 -0.47 24.46 -23.38
C PHE A 56 0.02 25.91 -23.45
N ARG A 57 0.40 26.35 -24.62
CA ARG A 57 1.02 27.64 -24.82
C ARG A 57 0.10 28.79 -24.44
N SER A 58 -1.17 28.73 -24.86
CA SER A 58 -2.15 29.79 -24.57
C SER A 58 -2.38 29.98 -23.08
N ASP A 59 -2.39 28.89 -22.32
CA ASP A 59 -2.66 28.91 -20.88
C ASP A 59 -1.45 29.37 -20.08
N TRP A 60 -0.23 28.98 -20.52
CA TRP A 60 1.03 29.31 -19.85
C TRP A 60 1.59 30.69 -20.22
N GLU A 61 1.40 31.13 -21.45
CA GLU A 61 1.78 32.47 -21.90
C GLU A 61 0.97 33.59 -21.23
N ALA A 62 -0.27 33.31 -20.84
CA ALA A 62 -1.08 34.27 -20.09
C ALA A 62 -0.46 34.63 -18.73
N VAL A 63 0.38 33.74 -18.19
CA VAL A 63 1.06 33.93 -16.90
C VAL A 63 2.49 34.44 -17.03
N GLN A 64 3.18 34.11 -18.14
CA GLN A 64 4.57 34.51 -18.42
C GLN A 64 4.69 35.15 -19.80
N MET A 65 4.62 36.47 -19.85
CA MET A 65 4.86 37.21 -21.08
C MET A 65 6.32 37.03 -21.56
N GLY A 66 6.51 36.55 -22.78
CA GLY A 66 7.82 36.47 -23.41
C GLY A 66 8.31 35.09 -23.83
N TYR A 67 7.45 34.07 -23.78
CA TYR A 67 7.79 32.75 -24.26
C TYR A 67 7.67 32.65 -25.79
N SER A 68 8.80 32.49 -26.46
CA SER A 68 8.86 32.31 -27.92
C SER A 68 8.58 30.86 -28.34
N VAL A 69 8.05 30.69 -29.57
CA VAL A 69 7.87 29.33 -30.18
C VAL A 69 9.16 28.54 -30.23
N TYR A 70 10.29 29.24 -30.35
CA TYR A 70 11.61 28.65 -30.44
C TYR A 70 12.34 28.50 -29.12
N ASP A 71 11.76 28.98 -28.02
CA ASP A 71 12.38 28.83 -26.70
C ASP A 71 12.14 27.42 -26.14
N ASN A 72 13.10 26.96 -25.34
CA ASN A 72 12.96 25.73 -24.57
C ASN A 72 11.83 25.88 -23.55
N LEU A 73 11.25 24.76 -23.13
CA LEU A 73 10.21 24.78 -22.11
C LEU A 73 10.65 25.57 -20.86
N PRO A 74 9.79 26.44 -20.32
CA PRO A 74 10.06 27.11 -19.06
C PRO A 74 10.28 26.07 -17.95
N ALA A 75 11.29 26.27 -17.09
CA ALA A 75 11.60 25.36 -15.98
C ALA A 75 10.39 25.16 -15.08
N SER A 76 9.60 26.20 -14.83
CA SER A 76 8.37 26.11 -14.01
C SER A 76 7.30 25.17 -14.59
N PHE A 77 7.15 25.10 -15.92
CA PHE A 77 6.24 24.15 -16.57
C PHE A 77 6.78 22.73 -16.50
N SER A 78 8.08 22.56 -16.69
CA SER A 78 8.75 21.26 -16.56
C SER A 78 8.57 20.69 -15.16
N ASP A 79 8.79 21.51 -14.13
CA ASP A 79 8.63 21.12 -12.73
C ASP A 79 7.18 20.76 -12.39
N PHE A 80 6.23 21.55 -12.90
CA PHE A 80 4.80 21.26 -12.73
C PHE A 80 4.42 19.92 -13.37
N LEU A 81 4.87 19.67 -14.61
CA LEU A 81 4.57 18.45 -15.34
C LEU A 81 5.16 17.21 -14.64
N ILE A 82 6.41 17.30 -14.21
CA ILE A 82 7.10 16.25 -13.47
C ILE A 82 6.34 15.96 -12.15
N GLY A 83 5.99 16.99 -11.40
CA GLY A 83 5.26 16.84 -10.15
C GLY A 83 3.88 16.20 -10.34
N HIS A 84 3.15 16.60 -11.39
CA HIS A 84 1.84 16.03 -11.70
C HIS A 84 1.93 14.54 -12.07
N ILE A 85 2.89 14.18 -12.92
CA ILE A 85 3.11 12.79 -13.34
C ILE A 85 3.54 11.93 -12.16
N ALA A 86 4.48 12.41 -11.35
CA ALA A 86 4.95 11.72 -10.16
C ALA A 86 3.79 11.43 -9.18
N ALA A 87 2.90 12.40 -8.96
CA ALA A 87 1.72 12.22 -8.11
C ALA A 87 0.76 11.15 -8.67
N LYS A 88 0.54 11.11 -9.99
CA LYS A 88 -0.29 10.09 -10.65
C LYS A 88 0.31 8.71 -10.60
N VAL A 89 1.62 8.59 -10.81
CA VAL A 89 2.35 7.33 -10.68
C VAL A 89 2.30 6.83 -9.25
N ALA A 90 2.54 7.68 -8.26
CA ALA A 90 2.46 7.32 -6.85
C ALA A 90 1.06 6.84 -6.46
N GLN A 91 0.01 7.53 -6.92
CA GLN A 91 -1.38 7.11 -6.69
C GLN A 91 -1.67 5.72 -7.31
N LYS A 92 -1.24 5.48 -8.54
CA LYS A 92 -1.45 4.20 -9.22
C LYS A 92 -0.67 3.09 -8.54
N THR A 93 0.58 3.35 -8.16
CA THR A 93 1.44 2.39 -7.44
C THR A 93 0.82 2.00 -6.10
N GLU A 94 0.32 2.96 -5.32
CA GLU A 94 -0.36 2.67 -4.05
C GLU A 94 -1.59 1.78 -4.24
N GLN A 95 -2.41 2.04 -5.27
CA GLN A 95 -3.55 1.19 -5.60
C GLN A 95 -3.11 -0.23 -5.99
N THR A 96 -2.04 -0.34 -6.78
CA THR A 96 -1.50 -1.62 -7.24
C THR A 96 -0.88 -2.42 -6.10
N ILE A 97 -0.17 -1.78 -5.17
CA ILE A 97 0.40 -2.43 -3.97
C ILE A 97 -0.67 -3.22 -3.21
N TRP A 98 -1.87 -2.68 -3.07
CA TRP A 98 -2.92 -3.33 -2.31
C TRP A 98 -3.80 -4.23 -3.16
N GLY A 99 -4.31 -3.77 -4.27
CA GLY A 99 -5.35 -4.46 -5.04
C GLY A 99 -5.01 -4.74 -6.50
N GLY A 100 -3.76 -4.56 -6.91
CA GLY A 100 -3.35 -4.81 -8.29
C GLY A 100 -3.52 -6.26 -8.72
N VAL A 101 -3.70 -6.46 -10.03
CA VAL A 101 -3.78 -7.77 -10.67
C VAL A 101 -2.87 -7.76 -11.90
N ASN A 102 -1.88 -8.63 -11.93
CA ASN A 102 -0.87 -8.69 -12.99
C ASN A 102 -1.47 -8.86 -14.41
N ALA A 103 -2.66 -9.43 -14.52
CA ALA A 103 -3.36 -9.51 -15.82
C ALA A 103 -3.78 -8.13 -16.37
N THR A 104 -3.78 -7.08 -15.55
CA THR A 104 -4.10 -5.71 -15.94
C THR A 104 -2.82 -4.96 -16.32
N ALA A 105 -2.80 -4.32 -17.49
CA ALA A 105 -1.64 -3.57 -17.95
C ALA A 105 -1.26 -2.45 -16.95
N GLY A 106 0.01 -2.41 -16.57
CA GLY A 106 0.55 -1.43 -15.61
C GLY A 106 0.28 -1.76 -14.14
N GLU A 107 -0.05 -3.01 -13.83
CA GLU A 107 -0.24 -3.55 -12.48
C GLU A 107 0.58 -4.82 -12.26
N PHE A 108 0.95 -5.06 -11.02
CA PHE A 108 1.48 -6.32 -10.51
C PHE A 108 0.48 -6.88 -9.49
N ASP A 109 0.63 -8.16 -9.11
CA ASP A 109 -0.24 -8.75 -8.09
C ASP A 109 -0.01 -8.08 -6.73
N GLY A 110 -1.03 -7.37 -6.26
CA GLY A 110 -1.04 -6.67 -4.97
C GLY A 110 -1.23 -7.61 -3.79
N PHE A 111 -1.03 -7.09 -2.58
CA PHE A 111 -1.16 -7.87 -1.35
C PHE A 111 -2.50 -8.61 -1.23
N VAL A 112 -3.63 -7.94 -1.47
CA VAL A 112 -4.95 -8.57 -1.36
C VAL A 112 -5.12 -9.69 -2.39
N THR A 113 -4.62 -9.51 -3.60
CA THR A 113 -4.66 -10.53 -4.67
C THR A 113 -3.85 -11.76 -4.27
N LEU A 114 -2.63 -11.55 -3.76
CA LEU A 114 -1.77 -12.64 -3.28
C LEU A 114 -2.37 -13.34 -2.06
N MET A 115 -2.91 -12.59 -1.10
CA MET A 115 -3.51 -13.13 0.12
C MET A 115 -4.78 -13.94 -0.17
N THR A 116 -5.62 -13.48 -1.10
CA THR A 116 -6.84 -14.21 -1.49
C THR A 116 -6.52 -15.55 -2.18
N ALA A 117 -5.38 -15.66 -2.85
CA ALA A 117 -4.94 -16.90 -3.50
C ALA A 117 -4.23 -17.86 -2.56
N ASP A 118 -3.87 -17.45 -1.35
CA ASP A 118 -3.08 -18.22 -0.39
C ASP A 118 -3.96 -18.79 0.73
N GLY A 119 -4.10 -20.09 0.77
CA GLY A 119 -4.88 -20.79 1.79
C GLY A 119 -4.27 -20.78 3.21
N ASP A 120 -3.03 -20.27 3.38
CA ASP A 120 -2.40 -20.11 4.70
C ASP A 120 -2.85 -18.83 5.41
N VAL A 121 -3.45 -17.87 4.70
CA VAL A 121 -3.92 -16.60 5.24
C VAL A 121 -5.23 -16.81 6.01
N ASN A 122 -5.37 -16.16 7.16
CA ASN A 122 -6.59 -16.21 7.96
C ASN A 122 -7.68 -15.33 7.31
N ASP A 123 -8.61 -15.96 6.61
CA ASP A 123 -9.71 -15.27 5.95
C ASP A 123 -10.88 -15.04 6.92
N VAL A 124 -11.33 -13.80 7.01
CA VAL A 124 -12.52 -13.38 7.78
C VAL A 124 -13.58 -12.89 6.80
N VAL A 125 -14.70 -13.61 6.76
CA VAL A 125 -15.84 -13.20 5.92
C VAL A 125 -16.51 -11.96 6.54
N GLY A 126 -16.56 -10.91 5.73
CA GLY A 126 -17.05 -9.61 6.13
C GLY A 126 -18.41 -9.24 5.55
N THR A 127 -18.86 -8.08 5.96
CA THR A 127 -20.06 -7.41 5.45
C THR A 127 -19.72 -5.98 5.08
N THR A 128 -20.65 -5.29 4.44
CA THR A 128 -20.47 -3.84 4.20
C THR A 128 -20.35 -3.10 5.53
N VAL A 129 -19.25 -2.36 5.68
CA VAL A 129 -18.91 -1.66 6.92
C VAL A 129 -19.51 -0.26 6.94
N ASP A 130 -20.25 0.04 7.99
CA ASP A 130 -20.82 1.36 8.30
C ASP A 130 -20.53 1.78 9.75
N ALA A 131 -21.00 2.97 10.16
CA ALA A 131 -20.75 3.48 11.51
C ALA A 131 -21.45 2.67 12.62
N SER A 132 -22.44 1.82 12.30
CA SER A 132 -23.18 1.02 13.28
C SER A 132 -22.51 -0.32 13.55
N ASN A 133 -21.82 -0.91 12.57
CA ASN A 133 -21.23 -2.24 12.67
C ASN A 133 -19.69 -2.25 12.69
N VAL A 134 -19.04 -1.14 12.39
CA VAL A 134 -17.57 -1.07 12.23
C VAL A 134 -16.79 -1.62 13.44
N ILE A 135 -17.27 -1.40 14.65
CA ILE A 135 -16.63 -1.91 15.88
C ILE A 135 -16.70 -3.45 15.91
N THR A 136 -17.85 -4.01 15.54
CA THR A 136 -18.03 -5.47 15.47
C THR A 136 -17.16 -6.08 14.38
N GLU A 137 -17.09 -5.46 13.22
CA GLU A 137 -16.29 -5.97 12.09
C GLU A 137 -14.77 -5.84 12.36
N LEU A 138 -14.33 -4.75 12.98
CA LEU A 138 -12.95 -4.63 13.48
C LEU A 138 -12.64 -5.66 14.58
N GLY A 139 -13.61 -5.95 15.44
CA GLY A 139 -13.49 -6.99 16.46
C GLY A 139 -13.24 -8.37 15.84
N LYS A 140 -13.97 -8.74 14.78
CA LYS A 140 -13.73 -10.00 14.05
C LYS A 140 -12.30 -10.10 13.50
N VAL A 141 -11.76 -8.98 12.99
CA VAL A 141 -10.38 -8.93 12.50
C VAL A 141 -9.39 -9.11 13.65
N ALA A 142 -9.61 -8.42 14.78
CA ALA A 142 -8.75 -8.50 15.95
C ALA A 142 -8.77 -9.91 16.58
N ASP A 143 -9.96 -10.52 16.67
CA ASP A 143 -10.14 -11.88 17.21
C ASP A 143 -9.47 -12.97 16.33
N ALA A 144 -9.36 -12.73 15.03
CA ALA A 144 -8.71 -13.64 14.10
C ALA A 144 -7.17 -13.56 14.12
N ILE A 145 -6.61 -12.56 14.78
CA ILE A 145 -5.15 -12.41 14.90
C ILE A 145 -4.58 -13.52 15.78
N PRO A 146 -3.54 -14.25 15.34
CA PRO A 146 -2.89 -15.25 16.15
C PRO A 146 -2.38 -14.69 17.48
N ASN A 147 -2.62 -15.39 18.58
CA ASN A 147 -2.24 -14.95 19.94
C ASN A 147 -0.74 -14.60 20.07
N ALA A 148 0.13 -15.24 19.28
CA ALA A 148 1.56 -14.98 19.29
C ALA A 148 1.94 -13.60 18.73
N LEU A 149 1.04 -12.96 17.99
CA LEU A 149 1.24 -11.66 17.36
C LEU A 149 0.63 -10.51 18.16
N TYR A 150 -0.37 -10.83 18.97
CA TYR A 150 -1.06 -9.82 19.77
C TYR A 150 -0.08 -9.14 20.75
N GLY A 151 -0.08 -7.82 20.75
CA GLY A 151 0.83 -7.02 21.57
C GLY A 151 2.21 -6.73 20.96
N LYS A 152 2.48 -7.17 19.70
CA LYS A 152 3.68 -6.75 19.01
C LYS A 152 3.53 -5.31 18.49
N GLU A 153 4.58 -4.50 18.62
CA GLU A 153 4.56 -3.07 18.29
C GLU A 153 4.36 -2.78 16.80
N ASP A 154 4.77 -3.69 15.93
CA ASP A 154 4.69 -3.55 14.48
C ASP A 154 3.42 -4.12 13.86
N LEU A 155 2.53 -4.70 14.70
CA LEU A 155 1.21 -5.16 14.28
C LEU A 155 0.32 -3.97 13.94
N THR A 156 -0.27 -3.99 12.76
CA THR A 156 -1.10 -2.89 12.25
C THR A 156 -2.30 -3.43 11.49
N ILE A 157 -3.46 -2.85 11.72
CA ILE A 157 -4.67 -3.08 10.94
C ILE A 157 -4.73 -2.01 9.83
N TYR A 158 -4.58 -2.42 8.60
CA TYR A 158 -4.70 -1.56 7.43
C TYR A 158 -6.16 -1.49 6.99
N VAL A 159 -6.70 -0.29 6.90
CA VAL A 159 -8.11 -0.07 6.57
C VAL A 159 -8.26 0.92 5.43
N PRO A 160 -9.29 0.79 4.56
CA PRO A 160 -9.61 1.76 3.55
C PRO A 160 -10.30 2.99 4.16
N GLN A 161 -10.41 4.04 3.36
CA GLN A 161 -10.97 5.31 3.80
C GLN A 161 -12.40 5.21 4.35
N ASN A 162 -13.25 4.35 3.75
CA ASN A 162 -14.64 4.20 4.21
C ASN A 162 -14.71 3.59 5.61
N VAL A 163 -13.90 2.58 5.91
CA VAL A 163 -13.83 1.94 7.24
C VAL A 163 -13.26 2.92 8.27
N ALA A 164 -12.17 3.63 7.94
CA ALA A 164 -11.60 4.64 8.83
C ALA A 164 -12.62 5.74 9.19
N ARG A 165 -13.35 6.24 8.20
CA ARG A 165 -14.42 7.23 8.44
C ARG A 165 -15.57 6.67 9.27
N ALA A 166 -15.99 5.43 9.01
CA ALA A 166 -17.01 4.75 9.80
C ALA A 166 -16.58 4.62 11.27
N TYR A 167 -15.31 4.22 11.48
CA TYR A 167 -14.75 4.07 12.83
C TYR A 167 -14.67 5.41 13.59
N VAL A 168 -14.19 6.47 12.96
CA VAL A 168 -14.17 7.82 13.54
C VAL A 168 -15.59 8.27 13.92
N ARG A 169 -16.59 8.03 13.07
CA ARG A 169 -17.99 8.37 13.35
C ARG A 169 -18.56 7.55 14.52
N ALA A 170 -18.22 6.27 14.59
CA ALA A 170 -18.63 5.41 15.71
C ALA A 170 -18.02 5.88 17.04
N LEU A 171 -16.73 6.24 17.05
CA LEU A 171 -16.05 6.79 18.22
C LEU A 171 -16.58 8.17 18.63
N GLY A 172 -16.91 9.02 17.65
CA GLY A 172 -17.38 10.40 17.87
C GLY A 172 -18.81 10.49 18.37
N GLY A 173 -19.56 9.36 18.44
CA GLY A 173 -20.95 9.38 18.88
C GLY A 173 -21.86 10.25 18.03
N PHE A 174 -21.60 10.41 16.74
CA PHE A 174 -22.42 11.16 15.79
C PHE A 174 -23.79 10.50 15.51
N GLY A 175 -24.16 9.48 16.27
CA GLY A 175 -25.47 8.85 16.27
C GLY A 175 -26.44 9.56 17.22
N ALA A 176 -27.75 9.30 17.05
CA ALA A 176 -28.89 9.98 17.66
C ALA A 176 -28.94 10.07 19.19
N SER A 177 -28.03 9.50 19.92
CA SER A 177 -28.04 9.53 21.39
C SER A 177 -27.03 10.48 22.03
N GLY A 178 -26.20 11.20 21.29
CA GLY A 178 -25.40 12.35 21.78
C GLY A 178 -24.59 12.18 23.10
N LEU A 179 -24.78 11.09 23.81
CA LEU A 179 -24.22 10.84 25.14
C LEU A 179 -22.78 10.33 25.11
N GLY A 180 -22.33 9.76 23.97
CA GLY A 180 -20.96 9.26 23.82
C GLY A 180 -19.91 10.39 23.77
N ALA A 181 -20.32 11.59 23.41
CA ALA A 181 -19.41 12.73 23.30
C ALA A 181 -19.20 13.48 24.62
N ALA A 182 -20.08 13.33 25.59
CA ALA A 182 -20.09 14.16 26.79
C ALA A 182 -19.24 13.63 27.96
N GLY A 183 -18.73 12.43 27.89
CA GLY A 183 -18.02 11.80 29.03
C GLY A 183 -16.66 11.22 28.73
N THR A 184 -16.27 11.17 27.49
CA THR A 184 -14.96 10.65 27.06
C THR A 184 -14.29 11.68 26.16
N ASP A 185 -13.00 11.77 26.23
CA ASP A 185 -12.05 12.70 25.62
C ASP A 185 -12.25 13.07 24.13
N ASN A 186 -13.45 13.07 23.58
CA ASN A 186 -13.78 13.48 22.17
C ASN A 186 -12.78 12.91 21.12
N LYS A 187 -12.24 11.72 21.35
CA LYS A 187 -11.18 11.15 20.50
C LYS A 187 -11.57 11.06 19.03
N GLY A 188 -12.87 10.88 18.75
CA GLY A 188 -13.38 10.86 17.40
C GLY A 188 -13.26 12.20 16.66
N THR A 189 -13.32 13.31 17.36
CA THR A 189 -13.12 14.65 16.77
C THR A 189 -11.66 15.06 16.75
N GLN A 190 -10.85 14.52 17.66
CA GLN A 190 -9.42 14.80 17.77
C GLN A 190 -8.57 14.07 16.73
N TRP A 191 -9.12 13.05 16.07
CA TRP A 191 -8.37 12.31 15.06
C TRP A 191 -7.82 13.18 13.94
N PHE A 192 -8.51 14.25 13.55
CA PHE A 192 -8.00 15.25 12.61
C PHE A 192 -6.79 16.04 13.14
N GLY A 193 -6.48 15.93 14.42
CA GLY A 193 -5.27 16.49 15.02
C GLY A 193 -3.98 15.72 14.78
N GLY A 194 -4.02 14.62 14.03
CA GLY A 194 -2.82 13.87 13.64
C GLY A 194 -2.44 12.71 14.57
N GLU A 195 -3.27 12.39 15.56
CA GLU A 195 -3.03 11.21 16.41
C GLU A 195 -3.41 9.91 15.69
N PRO A 196 -2.59 8.83 15.83
CA PRO A 196 -2.90 7.54 15.24
C PRO A 196 -4.14 6.91 15.88
N LEU A 197 -4.96 6.26 15.06
CA LEU A 197 -6.10 5.47 15.55
C LEU A 197 -5.60 4.14 16.11
N TYR A 198 -6.26 3.69 17.19
CA TYR A 198 -6.04 2.37 17.80
C TYR A 198 -7.35 1.64 17.99
N PHE A 199 -7.33 0.33 17.80
CA PHE A 199 -8.41 -0.57 18.12
C PHE A 199 -7.84 -1.75 18.91
N ASP A 200 -8.35 -2.04 20.09
CA ASP A 200 -7.86 -3.07 21.04
C ASP A 200 -6.33 -3.03 21.26
N GLY A 201 -5.75 -1.82 21.34
CA GLY A 201 -4.32 -1.63 21.48
C GLY A 201 -3.51 -1.81 20.20
N ILE A 202 -4.15 -2.19 19.09
CA ILE A 202 -3.50 -2.35 17.78
C ILE A 202 -3.64 -1.07 16.98
N ARG A 203 -2.56 -0.64 16.34
CA ARG A 203 -2.58 0.54 15.47
C ARG A 203 -3.47 0.32 14.25
N VAL A 204 -4.34 1.28 13.94
CA VAL A 204 -5.16 1.29 12.73
C VAL A 204 -4.57 2.31 11.75
N ALA A 205 -4.15 1.86 10.58
CA ALA A 205 -3.57 2.69 9.55
C ALA A 205 -4.51 2.79 8.34
N MET A 206 -4.86 4.01 7.96
CA MET A 206 -5.63 4.24 6.74
C MET A 206 -4.73 4.19 5.52
N VAL A 207 -5.12 3.39 4.52
CA VAL A 207 -4.43 3.26 3.24
C VAL A 207 -5.38 3.57 2.09
N SER A 208 -4.91 4.33 1.12
CA SER A 208 -5.75 4.80 0.01
C SER A 208 -5.90 3.78 -1.12
N GLY A 209 -4.98 2.82 -1.21
CA GLY A 209 -4.98 1.80 -2.25
C GLY A 209 -5.87 0.59 -1.95
N LEU A 210 -6.34 0.44 -0.72
CA LEU A 210 -7.15 -0.70 -0.31
C LEU A 210 -8.62 -0.51 -0.76
N ALA A 211 -9.19 -1.56 -1.34
CA ALA A 211 -10.58 -1.53 -1.79
C ALA A 211 -11.56 -1.35 -0.61
N SER A 212 -12.71 -0.74 -0.89
CA SER A 212 -13.76 -0.51 0.12
C SER A 212 -14.17 -1.79 0.82
N ASN A 213 -14.38 -1.71 2.14
CA ASN A 213 -14.78 -2.81 3.02
C ASN A 213 -13.77 -3.96 3.15
N LYS A 214 -12.55 -3.84 2.65
CA LYS A 214 -11.48 -4.81 2.88
C LYS A 214 -10.55 -4.32 3.97
N MET A 215 -10.12 -5.21 4.87
CA MET A 215 -9.17 -4.88 5.92
C MET A 215 -8.07 -5.94 5.96
N VAL A 216 -6.87 -5.53 6.31
CA VAL A 216 -5.72 -6.44 6.44
C VAL A 216 -5.06 -6.19 7.78
N ALA A 217 -4.93 -7.22 8.62
CA ALA A 217 -4.10 -7.14 9.81
C ALA A 217 -2.81 -7.92 9.58
N ALA A 218 -1.69 -7.24 9.70
CA ALA A 218 -0.37 -7.82 9.49
C ALA A 218 0.72 -7.04 10.24
N GLN A 219 1.83 -7.71 10.54
CA GLN A 219 3.03 -7.03 10.96
C GLN A 219 3.64 -6.28 9.77
N SER A 220 4.05 -5.04 9.97
CA SER A 220 4.70 -4.25 8.93
C SER A 220 6.01 -4.86 8.43
N SER A 221 6.71 -5.60 9.30
CA SER A 221 7.93 -6.35 8.97
C SER A 221 7.68 -7.58 8.10
N ASN A 222 6.45 -8.09 8.06
CA ASN A 222 6.06 -9.25 7.24
C ASN A 222 5.65 -8.86 5.81
N LEU A 223 5.50 -7.57 5.52
CA LEU A 223 5.14 -7.05 4.21
C LEU A 223 6.37 -6.49 3.52
N TYR A 224 6.66 -6.97 2.29
CA TYR A 224 7.82 -6.58 1.50
C TYR A 224 7.39 -5.86 0.24
N PHE A 225 8.05 -4.74 -0.04
CA PHE A 225 7.95 -4.03 -1.31
C PHE A 225 9.29 -4.15 -2.03
N GLY A 226 9.28 -4.68 -3.25
CA GLY A 226 10.45 -4.82 -4.11
C GLY A 226 10.52 -3.68 -5.09
N CYS A 227 11.68 -3.06 -5.19
CA CYS A 227 12.06 -2.18 -6.28
C CYS A 227 13.42 -2.66 -6.80
N GLY A 228 13.71 -2.37 -8.07
CA GLY A 228 15.03 -2.61 -8.63
C GLY A 228 16.04 -1.61 -8.05
N LEU A 229 16.64 -0.79 -8.89
CA LEU A 229 17.46 0.32 -8.40
C LEU A 229 16.56 1.45 -7.90
N MET A 230 16.71 1.84 -6.63
CA MET A 230 15.91 2.94 -6.04
C MET A 230 16.05 4.25 -6.82
N ASN A 231 17.22 4.50 -7.41
CA ASN A 231 17.46 5.71 -8.19
C ASN A 231 16.63 5.75 -9.47
N ASP A 232 16.36 4.62 -10.10
CA ASP A 232 15.58 4.57 -11.35
C ASP A 232 14.13 5.01 -11.12
N SER A 233 13.55 4.69 -9.95
CA SER A 233 12.19 5.08 -9.60
C SER A 233 12.00 6.59 -9.38
N GLN A 234 13.10 7.33 -9.21
CA GLN A 234 13.10 8.77 -8.96
C GLN A 234 13.46 9.59 -10.22
N GLU A 235 13.89 8.92 -11.30
CA GLU A 235 14.33 9.60 -12.52
C GLU A 235 13.16 9.77 -13.50
N VAL A 236 12.76 11.02 -13.71
CA VAL A 236 11.81 11.42 -14.75
C VAL A 236 12.56 12.25 -15.78
N LYS A 237 12.57 11.78 -17.03
CA LYS A 237 13.21 12.47 -18.15
C LYS A 237 12.16 13.21 -18.97
N LEU A 238 12.40 14.50 -19.16
CA LEU A 238 11.62 15.34 -20.06
C LEU A 238 12.47 15.66 -21.28
N LEU A 239 12.00 15.28 -22.44
CA LEU A 239 12.69 15.47 -23.73
C LEU A 239 11.90 16.43 -24.61
N ASP A 240 12.52 17.54 -24.96
CA ASP A 240 12.01 18.42 -26.00
C ASP A 240 12.40 17.83 -27.35
N MET A 241 11.42 17.58 -28.21
CA MET A 241 11.65 16.96 -29.51
C MET A 241 12.01 17.98 -30.61
N SER A 242 11.93 19.28 -30.31
CA SER A 242 12.20 20.33 -31.28
C SER A 242 13.62 20.25 -31.87
N ASP A 243 14.59 19.88 -31.03
CA ASP A 243 15.99 19.77 -31.45
C ASP A 243 16.31 18.43 -32.15
N LEU A 244 15.41 17.43 -32.03
CA LEU A 244 15.65 16.08 -32.56
C LEU A 244 14.92 15.82 -33.88
N ASP A 245 13.63 16.19 -33.96
CA ASP A 245 12.78 15.93 -35.12
C ASP A 245 12.05 17.18 -35.65
N GLY A 246 12.32 18.35 -35.07
CA GLY A 246 11.67 19.62 -35.41
C GLY A 246 10.20 19.71 -35.03
N SER A 247 9.67 18.74 -34.26
CA SER A 247 8.28 18.76 -33.79
C SER A 247 8.12 19.63 -32.55
N GLN A 248 6.91 20.12 -32.31
CA GLN A 248 6.56 20.84 -31.07
C GLN A 248 6.12 19.89 -29.95
N ASN A 249 6.62 18.67 -29.97
CA ASN A 249 6.28 17.67 -28.98
C ASN A 249 7.28 17.65 -27.84
N VAL A 250 6.75 17.42 -26.64
CA VAL A 250 7.53 17.13 -25.44
C VAL A 250 7.19 15.72 -24.99
N ARG A 251 8.20 14.91 -24.72
CA ARG A 251 8.05 13.55 -24.23
C ARG A 251 8.51 13.46 -22.80
N VAL A 252 7.68 12.83 -21.98
CA VAL A 252 8.04 12.48 -20.60
C VAL A 252 8.22 10.97 -20.52
N ILE A 253 9.36 10.55 -20.02
CA ILE A 253 9.74 9.15 -19.91
C ILE A 253 10.13 8.88 -18.47
N MET A 254 9.49 7.87 -17.85
CA MET A 254 9.86 7.33 -16.55
C MET A 254 9.87 5.81 -16.66
N ARG A 255 10.84 5.16 -16.06
CA ARG A 255 10.90 3.70 -15.93
C ARG A 255 11.19 3.35 -14.49
N TYR A 256 10.47 2.38 -13.97
CA TYR A 256 10.67 1.90 -12.61
C TYR A 256 10.26 0.43 -12.50
N THR A 257 10.71 -0.20 -11.45
CA THR A 257 10.33 -1.56 -11.11
C THR A 257 9.61 -1.57 -9.78
N ALA A 258 8.56 -2.35 -9.67
CA ALA A 258 7.80 -2.50 -8.43
C ALA A 258 7.19 -3.90 -8.32
N GLY A 259 7.05 -4.38 -7.10
CA GLY A 259 6.38 -5.63 -6.79
C GLY A 259 6.21 -5.79 -5.30
N VAL A 260 5.30 -6.63 -4.86
CA VAL A 260 5.06 -6.91 -3.44
C VAL A 260 5.07 -8.41 -3.16
N GLN A 261 5.40 -8.75 -1.93
CA GLN A 261 5.29 -10.09 -1.38
C GLN A 261 5.24 -10.02 0.14
N TYR A 262 4.69 -11.04 0.77
CA TYR A 262 4.74 -11.22 2.22
C TYR A 262 5.46 -12.53 2.58
N GLY A 263 5.96 -12.60 3.81
CA GLY A 263 6.74 -13.75 4.26
C GLY A 263 5.86 -14.90 4.76
N ILE A 264 5.06 -14.64 5.78
CA ILE A 264 4.31 -15.64 6.53
C ILE A 264 2.81 -15.36 6.37
N GLY A 265 2.08 -16.22 5.63
CA GLY A 265 0.65 -16.08 5.40
C GLY A 265 -0.18 -16.31 6.68
N SER A 266 0.19 -17.32 7.51
CA SER A 266 -0.51 -17.63 8.76
C SER A 266 -0.52 -16.50 9.79
N ASP A 267 0.34 -15.50 9.62
CA ASP A 267 0.45 -14.35 10.49
C ASP A 267 -0.35 -13.14 9.96
N ILE A 268 -1.12 -13.33 8.91
CA ILE A 268 -1.92 -12.30 8.25
C ILE A 268 -3.39 -12.63 8.38
N VAL A 269 -4.20 -11.61 8.62
CA VAL A 269 -5.66 -11.69 8.59
C VAL A 269 -6.16 -10.84 7.43
N LEU A 270 -6.92 -11.45 6.53
CA LEU A 270 -7.62 -10.76 5.44
C LEU A 270 -9.12 -10.77 5.75
N TYR A 271 -9.72 -9.58 5.78
CA TYR A 271 -11.16 -9.40 5.85
C TYR A 271 -11.68 -9.01 4.47
N SER A 272 -12.60 -9.80 3.94
CA SER A 272 -13.09 -9.62 2.58
C SER A 272 -14.61 -9.84 2.43
#